data_c5377695ea5ad7520c1260c4f3189f22
#
_entry.id   c5377695ea5ad7520c1260c4f3189f22
#
_cell.length_a   1.000
_cell.length_b   1.000
_cell.length_c   1.000
_cell.angle_alpha   90.00
_cell.angle_beta   90.00
_cell.angle_gamma   90.00
#
_symmetry.space_group_name_H-M   'P 1'
#
loop_
_entity.id
_entity.type
_entity.pdbx_description
1 polymer ?
#
loop_
_entity_poly.entity_id
_entity_poly.type
_entity_poly.pdbx_seq_one_letter_code
_entity_poly.pdbx_strand_id
1 'polypeptide(L)' 'MKQSKLIAVKLIPNFLPVSLPTVRSWIFQQKLPVVRLGRKVFVREEVLEKIEMEGLESVTAGLNSN' A
#
# COMPACT_ATOMS: atom_id res chain seq x y z
N MET A 1 -15.47 13.96 -9.39
CA MET A 1 -14.11 13.50 -9.26
C MET A 1 -14.05 12.35 -8.26
N LYS A 2 -13.34 11.32 -8.61
CA LYS A 2 -13.26 10.14 -7.80
C LYS A 2 -12.18 10.27 -6.75
N GLN A 3 -12.49 9.91 -5.52
CA GLN A 3 -11.52 9.94 -4.44
C GLN A 3 -11.20 8.54 -4.00
N SER A 4 -9.92 8.26 -3.82
CA SER A 4 -9.48 6.97 -3.31
C SER A 4 -9.75 6.92 -1.82
N LYS A 5 -10.24 5.77 -1.38
CA LYS A 5 -10.41 5.53 0.05
C LYS A 5 -9.04 5.22 0.64
N LEU A 6 -8.80 5.72 1.84
CA LEU A 6 -7.54 5.41 2.54
C LEU A 6 -7.78 4.25 3.50
N ILE A 7 -6.90 3.27 3.43
CA ILE A 7 -6.99 2.08 4.25
C ILE A 7 -5.85 2.10 5.26
N ALA A 8 -6.19 2.00 6.54
CA ALA A 8 -5.17 1.96 7.57
C ALA A 8 -4.27 0.73 7.37
N VAL A 9 -2.98 0.90 7.61
CA VAL A 9 -2.02 -0.18 7.38
C VAL A 9 -2.42 -1.45 8.12
N LYS A 10 -2.91 -1.32 9.35
CA LYS A 10 -3.27 -2.50 10.14
C LYS A 10 -4.45 -3.27 9.55
N LEU A 11 -5.21 -2.66 8.65
CA LEU A 11 -6.35 -3.31 8.02
C LEU A 11 -6.02 -3.95 6.69
N ILE A 12 -4.83 -3.72 6.17
CA ILE A 12 -4.45 -4.26 4.87
C ILE A 12 -4.55 -5.79 4.79
N PRO A 13 -4.21 -6.54 5.85
CA PRO A 13 -4.37 -7.99 5.78
C PRO A 13 -5.79 -8.46 5.52
N ASN A 14 -6.78 -7.59 5.73
CA ASN A 14 -8.16 -7.92 5.40
C ASN A 14 -8.45 -7.79 3.91
N PHE A 15 -7.58 -7.13 3.18
CA PHE A 15 -7.76 -6.89 1.74
C PHE A 15 -6.83 -7.74 0.90
N LEU A 16 -5.64 -8.03 1.42
CA LEU A 16 -4.65 -8.81 0.71
C LEU A 16 -4.25 -10.00 1.57
N PRO A 17 -3.98 -11.16 0.97
CA PRO A 17 -3.61 -12.36 1.72
C PRO A 17 -2.16 -12.30 2.19
N VAL A 18 -1.84 -11.26 2.96
CA VAL A 18 -0.49 -11.08 3.50
C VAL A 18 -0.62 -10.70 4.97
N SER A 19 0.45 -10.96 5.73
CA SER A 19 0.44 -10.63 7.14
C SER A 19 0.83 -9.17 7.35
N LEU A 20 0.48 -8.62 8.51
CA LEU A 20 0.83 -7.25 8.84
C LEU A 20 2.36 -7.03 8.85
N PRO A 21 3.16 -7.94 9.42
CA PRO A 21 4.61 -7.76 9.35
C PRO A 21 5.12 -7.65 7.92
N THR A 22 4.52 -8.40 6.99
CA THR A 22 4.92 -8.32 5.60
C THR A 22 4.61 -6.95 5.03
N VAL A 23 3.43 -6.42 5.33
CA VAL A 23 3.05 -5.09 4.86
C VAL A 23 4.01 -4.04 5.40
N ARG A 24 4.34 -4.13 6.68
CA ARG A 24 5.26 -3.18 7.31
C ARG A 24 6.65 -3.26 6.70
N SER A 25 7.07 -4.47 6.34
CA SER A 25 8.35 -4.65 5.68
C SER A 25 8.35 -3.96 4.31
N TRP A 26 7.26 -4.09 3.57
CA TRP A 26 7.14 -3.41 2.28
C TRP A 26 7.27 -1.90 2.44
N ILE A 27 6.64 -1.34 3.47
CA ILE A 27 6.69 0.09 3.72
C ILE A 27 8.10 0.50 4.10
N PHE A 28 8.73 -0.26 4.98
CA PHE A 28 10.08 0.02 5.42
C PHE A 28 11.06 0.00 4.25
N GLN A 29 10.86 -0.92 3.31
CA GLN A 29 11.73 -1.05 2.15
C GLN A 29 11.32 -0.10 1.02
N GLN A 30 10.32 0.73 1.27
CA GLN A 30 9.83 1.70 0.30
C GLN A 30 9.32 1.04 -0.98
N LYS A 31 8.68 -0.11 -0.81
CA LYS A 31 8.08 -0.83 -1.92
C LYS A 31 6.59 -0.53 -2.06
N LEU A 32 6.01 0.13 -1.08
CA LEU A 32 4.57 0.38 -1.03
C LEU A 32 4.33 1.86 -0.83
N PRO A 33 3.63 2.53 -1.77
CA PRO A 33 3.31 3.94 -1.60
C PRO A 33 2.31 4.11 -0.45
N VAL A 34 2.60 5.04 0.44
CA VAL A 34 1.76 5.28 1.60
C VAL A 34 1.40 6.75 1.71
N VAL A 35 0.33 7.03 2.45
CA VAL A 35 -0.09 8.37 2.78
C VAL A 35 0.06 8.52 4.29
N ARG A 36 0.82 9.52 4.71
CA ARG A 36 1.03 9.76 6.13
C ARG A 36 0.20 10.95 6.57
N LEU A 37 -0.62 10.74 7.57
CA LEU A 37 -1.45 11.79 8.15
C LEU A 37 -1.15 11.84 9.64
N GLY A 38 -0.32 12.81 10.03
CA GLY A 38 0.15 12.86 11.38
C GLY A 38 1.00 11.63 11.70
N ARG A 39 0.58 10.87 12.69
CA ARG A 39 1.32 9.66 13.08
C ARG A 39 0.75 8.40 12.43
N LYS A 40 -0.30 8.55 11.64
CA LYS A 40 -0.97 7.40 11.06
C LYS A 40 -0.54 7.22 9.62
N VAL A 41 -0.47 5.98 9.20
CA VAL A 41 -0.05 5.62 7.86
C VAL A 41 -1.20 4.88 7.18
N PHE A 42 -1.49 5.27 5.96
CA PHE A 42 -2.57 4.69 5.18
C PHE A 42 -2.07 4.32 3.79
N VAL A 43 -2.81 3.44 3.13
CA VAL A 43 -2.56 3.08 1.74
C VAL A 43 -3.86 3.32 0.99
N ARG A 44 -3.75 3.84 -0.22
CA ARG A 44 -4.94 4.07 -1.03
C ARG A 44 -5.52 2.74 -1.49
N GLU A 45 -6.83 2.66 -1.49
CA GLU A 45 -7.52 1.44 -1.89
C GLU A 45 -7.11 1.02 -3.30
N GLU A 46 -6.96 1.97 -4.20
CA GLU A 46 -6.59 1.66 -5.58
C GLU A 46 -5.21 1.01 -5.65
N VAL A 47 -4.31 1.36 -4.73
CA VAL A 47 -2.99 0.75 -4.69
C VAL A 47 -3.12 -0.72 -4.29
N LEU A 48 -3.97 -1.01 -3.32
CA LEU A 48 -4.18 -2.38 -2.90
C LEU A 48 -4.80 -3.22 -4.02
N GLU A 49 -5.75 -2.65 -4.74
CA GLU A 49 -6.35 -3.34 -5.87
C GLU A 49 -5.33 -3.64 -6.95
N LYS A 50 -4.44 -2.70 -7.20
CA LYS A 50 -3.43 -2.90 -8.22
C LYS A 50 -2.45 -4.00 -7.81
N ILE A 51 -2.10 -4.05 -6.54
CA ILE A 51 -1.23 -5.10 -6.03
C ILE A 51 -1.90 -6.46 -6.18
N GLU A 52 -3.19 -6.51 -5.89
CA GLU A 52 -3.93 -7.77 -5.99
C GLU A 52 -3.99 -8.27 -7.43
N MET A 53 -4.13 -7.36 -8.37
CA MET A 53 -4.29 -7.73 -9.77
C MET A 53 -2.96 -7.92 -10.49
N GLU A 54 -1.95 -7.14 -10.16
CA GLU A 54 -0.72 -7.10 -10.94
C GLU A 54 0.53 -7.40 -10.12
N GLY A 55 0.39 -7.52 -8.79
CA GLY A 55 1.53 -7.79 -7.94
C GLY A 55 2.15 -6.52 -7.37
N LEU A 56 2.97 -6.70 -6.35
CA LEU A 56 3.58 -5.56 -5.65
C LEU A 56 4.46 -4.72 -6.58
N GLU A 57 5.12 -5.35 -7.52
CA GLU A 57 6.06 -4.64 -8.37
C GLU A 57 5.38 -3.59 -9.23
N SER A 58 4.09 -3.73 -9.49
CA SER A 58 3.38 -2.76 -10.30
C SER A 58 3.34 -1.39 -9.64
N VAL A 59 3.30 -1.35 -8.30
CA VAL A 59 3.28 -0.08 -7.58
C VAL A 59 4.70 0.32 -7.16
N THR A 60 5.57 -0.65 -6.93
CA THR A 60 6.96 -0.37 -6.57
C THR A 60 7.69 0.32 -7.71
N ALA A 61 7.41 -0.07 -8.94
CA ALA A 61 8.06 0.53 -10.10
C ALA A 61 7.83 2.03 -10.14
N GLY A 62 6.64 2.48 -9.74
CA GLY A 62 6.35 3.90 -9.73
C GLY A 62 7.16 4.64 -8.68
N LEU A 63 7.48 3.97 -7.57
CA LEU A 63 8.26 4.59 -6.51
C LEU A 63 9.73 4.73 -6.88
N ASN A 64 10.23 3.80 -7.67
CA ASN A 64 11.64 3.74 -8.00
C ASN A 64 11.99 4.40 -9.32
N SER A 65 11.03 5.05 -9.94
CA SER A 65 11.30 5.74 -11.19
C SER A 65 11.98 7.07 -10.89
N ASN A 66 13.18 7.18 -11.27
CA ASN A 66 13.93 8.41 -11.08
C ASN A 66 14.26 9.02 -12.42
#